data_f7e402544b39da9fb6e51302f1cd9069
#
_entry.id   f7e402544b39da9fb6e51302f1cd9069
#
_cell.length_a   1.000
_cell.length_b   1.000
_cell.length_c   1.000
_cell.angle_alpha   90.00
_cell.angle_beta   90.00
_cell.angle_gamma   90.00
#
_symmetry.space_group_name_H-M   'P 1'
#
loop_
_entity.id
_entity.type
_entity.pdbx_description
1 polymer ?
#
loop_
_entity_poly.entity_id
_entity_poly.type
_entity_poly.pdbx_seq_one_letter_code
_entity_poly.pdbx_strand_id
1 'polypeptide(L)'
;MNFFDRVQQLHALLRDRRSPISGQQLQDELECSRATLHRLIAKLRDELGAPIIYVREPPGYRYRSDANFELPGLWFTPHELVALLTI
;
A
#
# COMPACT_ATOMS: atom_id res chain seq x y z
N MET A 1 5.49 -6.88 13.08
CA MET A 1 5.10 -5.73 12.22
C MET A 1 3.63 -5.46 12.39
N ASN A 2 3.25 -4.23 12.77
CA ASN A 2 1.84 -3.89 12.95
C ASN A 2 1.21 -3.45 11.63
N PHE A 3 -0.11 -3.20 11.66
CA PHE A 3 -0.87 -2.86 10.46
C PHE A 3 -0.35 -1.58 9.80
N PHE A 4 -0.02 -0.58 10.58
CA PHE A 4 0.45 0.71 10.04
C PHE A 4 1.83 0.60 9.42
N ASP A 5 2.71 -0.20 10.01
CA ASP A 5 4.02 -0.47 9.42
C ASP A 5 3.85 -1.13 8.05
N ARG A 6 2.90 -2.06 7.95
CA ARG A 6 2.61 -2.73 6.67
C ARG A 6 2.04 -1.79 5.63
N VAL A 7 1.16 -0.86 6.04
CA VAL A 7 0.63 0.16 5.12
C VAL A 7 1.75 1.03 4.57
N GLN A 8 2.64 1.50 5.45
CA GLN A 8 3.78 2.31 5.04
C GLN A 8 4.72 1.54 4.13
N GLN A 9 4.97 0.28 4.44
CA GLN A 9 5.83 -0.57 3.63
C GLN A 9 5.21 -0.86 2.27
N LEU A 10 3.91 -1.10 2.22
CA LEU A 10 3.20 -1.31 0.96
C LEU A 10 3.33 -0.06 0.07
N HIS A 11 3.10 1.12 0.65
CA HIS A 11 3.28 2.37 -0.09
C HIS A 11 4.70 2.50 -0.62
N ALA A 12 5.69 2.22 0.21
CA ALA A 12 7.10 2.30 -0.21
C ALA A 12 7.42 1.34 -1.35
N LEU A 13 6.82 0.14 -1.33
CA LEU A 13 7.02 -0.85 -2.38
C LEU A 13 6.39 -0.42 -3.71
N LEU A 14 5.30 0.37 -3.66
CA LEU A 14 4.57 0.77 -4.86
C LEU A 14 5.02 2.11 -5.44
N ARG A 15 5.53 3.02 -4.61
CA ARG A 15 5.72 4.43 -5.00
C ARG A 15 6.77 4.64 -6.08
N ASP A 16 7.84 3.85 -6.05
CA ASP A 16 8.98 4.05 -6.95
C ASP A 16 9.07 3.00 -8.06
N ARG A 17 8.03 2.20 -8.22
CA ARG A 17 8.05 1.14 -9.21
C ARG A 17 7.32 1.55 -10.49
N ARG A 18 7.95 1.26 -11.61
CA ARG A 18 7.31 1.39 -12.92
C ARG A 18 6.63 0.10 -13.35
N SER A 19 7.18 -1.03 -12.91
CA SER A 19 6.60 -2.34 -13.23
C SER A 19 5.73 -2.82 -12.08
N PRO A 20 4.67 -3.60 -12.37
CA PRO A 20 3.82 -4.15 -11.31
C PRO A 20 4.59 -5.11 -10.41
N ILE A 21 4.15 -5.20 -9.17
CA ILE A 21 4.66 -6.18 -8.22
C ILE A 21 3.56 -7.19 -7.94
N SER A 22 3.89 -8.49 -8.03
CA SER A 22 2.88 -9.53 -7.87
C SER A 22 2.33 -9.58 -6.45
N GLY A 23 1.09 -10.08 -6.32
CA GLY A 23 0.49 -10.27 -5.00
C GLY A 23 1.33 -11.20 -4.11
N GLN A 24 1.90 -12.25 -4.69
CA GLN A 24 2.74 -13.17 -3.92
C GLN A 24 3.99 -12.48 -3.41
N GLN A 25 4.64 -11.68 -4.25
CA GLN A 25 5.82 -10.95 -3.83
C GLN A 25 5.49 -9.93 -2.74
N LEU A 26 4.33 -9.27 -2.85
CA LEU A 26 3.87 -8.36 -1.80
C LEU A 26 3.64 -9.10 -0.48
N GLN A 27 3.03 -10.28 -0.53
CA GLN A 27 2.83 -11.10 0.67
C GLN A 27 4.16 -11.46 1.31
N ASP A 28 5.15 -11.83 0.51
CA ASP A 28 6.47 -12.20 1.01
C ASP A 28 7.17 -11.00 1.64
N GLU A 29 7.15 -9.87 0.97
CA GLU A 29 7.80 -8.65 1.48
C GLU A 29 7.13 -8.12 2.74
N LEU A 30 5.80 -8.19 2.80
CA LEU A 30 5.03 -7.69 3.93
C LEU A 30 4.84 -8.76 5.01
N GLU A 31 5.30 -9.97 4.77
CA GLU A 31 5.19 -11.09 5.70
C GLU A 31 3.74 -11.27 6.17
N CYS A 32 2.82 -11.35 5.21
CA CYS A 32 1.40 -11.45 5.53
C CYS A 32 0.69 -12.42 4.60
N SER A 33 -0.54 -12.80 5.00
CA SER A 33 -1.41 -13.64 4.21
C SER A 33 -2.05 -12.87 3.07
N ARG A 34 -2.63 -13.60 2.12
CA ARG A 34 -3.39 -13.00 1.04
C ARG A 34 -4.54 -12.14 1.55
N ALA A 35 -5.26 -12.64 2.57
CA ALA A 35 -6.38 -11.89 3.15
C ALA A 35 -5.92 -10.58 3.78
N THR A 36 -4.79 -10.61 4.49
CA THR A 36 -4.22 -9.41 5.07
C THR A 36 -3.78 -8.43 3.99
N LEU A 37 -3.14 -8.93 2.91
CA LEU A 37 -2.75 -8.08 1.79
C LEU A 37 -3.95 -7.37 1.19
N HIS A 38 -5.04 -8.09 0.96
CA HIS A 38 -6.25 -7.48 0.40
C HIS A 38 -6.82 -6.39 1.30
N ARG A 39 -6.78 -6.59 2.62
CA ARG A 39 -7.22 -5.56 3.56
C ARG A 39 -6.30 -4.35 3.55
N LEU A 40 -4.99 -4.57 3.42
CA LEU A 40 -4.03 -3.47 3.31
C LEU A 40 -4.27 -2.65 2.05
N ILE A 41 -4.47 -3.33 0.93
CA ILE A 41 -4.74 -2.66 -0.35
C ILE A 41 -6.04 -1.87 -0.26
N ALA A 42 -7.09 -2.47 0.29
CA ALA A 42 -8.37 -1.79 0.44
C ALA A 42 -8.25 -0.56 1.35
N LYS A 43 -7.52 -0.68 2.44
CA LYS A 43 -7.29 0.45 3.36
C LYS A 43 -6.58 1.59 2.65
N LEU A 44 -5.49 1.27 1.95
CA LEU A 44 -4.69 2.28 1.27
C LEU A 44 -5.48 2.94 0.14
N ARG A 45 -6.18 2.14 -0.66
CA ARG A 45 -6.94 2.63 -1.82
C ARG A 45 -8.22 3.36 -1.41
N ASP A 46 -9.04 2.73 -0.57
CA ASP A 46 -10.40 3.20 -0.32
C ASP A 46 -10.46 4.27 0.77
N GLU A 47 -9.59 4.20 1.76
CA GLU A 47 -9.61 5.17 2.87
C GLU A 47 -8.58 6.29 2.70
N LEU A 48 -7.44 6.01 2.08
CA LEU A 48 -6.38 7.00 1.91
C LEU A 48 -6.30 7.52 0.48
N GLY A 49 -7.13 7.01 -0.43
CA GLY A 49 -7.20 7.50 -1.79
C GLY A 49 -6.02 7.12 -2.67
N ALA A 50 -5.29 6.08 -2.33
CA ALA A 50 -4.14 5.66 -3.12
C ALA A 50 -4.58 5.15 -4.50
N PRO A 51 -3.91 5.58 -5.57
CA PRO A 51 -4.28 5.21 -6.94
C PRO A 51 -3.72 3.84 -7.34
N ILE A 52 -4.06 2.81 -6.57
CA ILE A 52 -3.59 1.44 -6.81
C ILE A 52 -4.43 0.81 -7.91
N ILE A 53 -3.76 0.21 -8.90
CA ILE A 53 -4.40 -0.58 -9.94
C ILE A 53 -3.78 -1.97 -9.99
N TYR A 54 -4.54 -2.92 -10.51
CA TYR A 54 -4.06 -4.25 -10.81
C TYR A 54 -3.86 -4.38 -12.32
N VAL A 55 -2.68 -4.85 -12.72
CA VAL A 55 -2.31 -5.04 -14.11
C VAL A 55 -2.23 -6.53 -14.39
N ARG A 56 -2.76 -6.97 -15.54
CA ARG A 56 -2.77 -8.39 -15.88
C ARG A 56 -1.46 -8.90 -16.45
N GLU A 57 -0.68 -8.02 -17.09
CA GLU A 57 0.51 -8.47 -17.80
C GLU A 57 1.62 -7.42 -17.74
N PRO A 58 2.71 -7.73 -17.01
CA PRO A 58 2.83 -8.84 -16.06
C PRO A 58 1.89 -8.66 -14.88
N PRO A 59 1.38 -9.76 -14.29
CA PRO A 59 0.36 -9.62 -13.25
C PRO A 59 0.91 -8.97 -11.99
N GLY A 60 0.17 -8.00 -11.47
CA GLY A 60 0.59 -7.36 -10.24
C GLY A 60 -0.06 -6.01 -10.01
N TYR A 61 0.35 -5.39 -8.92
CA TYR A 61 -0.17 -4.10 -8.48
C TYR A 61 0.85 -3.00 -8.73
N ARG A 62 0.36 -1.81 -9.03
CA ARG A 62 1.17 -0.60 -9.08
C ARG A 62 0.28 0.62 -8.88
N TYR A 63 0.88 1.75 -8.61
CA TYR A 63 0.14 3.01 -8.68
C TYR A 63 -0.05 3.40 -10.15
N ARG A 64 -1.14 4.13 -10.44
CA ARG A 64 -1.33 4.67 -11.78
C ARG A 64 -0.16 5.60 -12.13
N SER A 65 0.31 5.48 -13.35
CA SER A 65 1.50 6.22 -13.78
C SER A 65 1.28 7.73 -13.86
N ASP A 66 0.03 8.17 -13.99
CA ASP A 66 -0.33 9.58 -14.05
C ASP A 66 -0.62 10.19 -12.68
N ALA A 67 -0.48 9.41 -11.62
CA ALA A 67 -0.83 9.85 -10.28
C ALA A 67 0.41 10.22 -9.48
N ASN A 68 0.29 11.27 -8.69
CA ASN A 68 1.33 11.70 -7.76
C ASN A 68 0.76 11.61 -6.34
N PHE A 69 0.90 10.42 -5.75
CA PHE A 69 0.32 10.13 -4.44
C PHE A 69 1.40 10.02 -3.38
N GLU A 70 1.20 10.72 -2.27
CA GLU A 70 2.04 10.59 -1.08
C GLU A 70 1.16 10.17 0.10
N LEU A 71 1.68 9.24 0.90
CA LEU A 71 0.97 8.77 2.08
C LEU A 71 0.89 9.90 3.11
N PRO A 72 -0.33 10.27 3.56
CA PRO A 72 -0.49 11.42 4.45
C PRO A 72 0.30 11.35 5.75
N GLY A 73 0.67 10.15 6.19
CA GLY A 73 1.38 9.95 7.44
C GLY A 73 2.88 10.10 7.39
N LEU A 74 3.47 10.51 6.26
CA LEU A 74 4.92 10.57 6.15
C LEU A 74 5.56 11.55 7.13
N TRP A 75 4.84 12.58 7.51
CA TRP A 75 5.33 13.59 8.46
C TRP A 75 4.77 13.41 9.86
N PHE A 76 4.05 12.33 10.10
CA PHE A 76 3.43 12.05 11.39
C PHE A 76 4.14 10.92 12.10
N THR A 77 4.10 10.94 13.43
CA THR A 77 4.53 9.79 14.22
C THR A 77 3.56 8.63 14.00
N PRO A 78 3.96 7.38 14.30
CA PRO A 78 3.04 6.26 14.22
C PRO A 78 1.76 6.48 15.03
N HIS A 79 1.87 7.13 16.18
CA HIS A 79 0.71 7.43 17.02
C HIS A 79 -0.27 8.39 16.34
N GLU A 80 0.27 9.45 15.73
CA GLU A 80 -0.54 10.42 15.01
C GLU A 80 -1.19 9.78 13.78
N LEU A 81 -0.46 8.90 13.10
CA LEU A 81 -0.99 8.19 11.94
C LEU A 81 -2.16 7.29 12.33
N VAL A 82 -2.06 6.62 13.48
CA VAL A 82 -3.18 5.82 14.00
C VAL A 82 -4.42 6.69 14.19
N ALA A 83 -4.27 7.87 14.77
CA ALA A 83 -5.37 8.80 14.98
C ALA A 83 -6.03 9.20 13.65
N LEU A 84 -5.23 9.45 12.61
CA LEU A 84 -5.74 9.80 11.28
C LEU A 84 -6.55 8.67 10.66
N LEU A 85 -6.13 7.44 10.87
CA LEU A 85 -6.76 6.27 10.25
C LEU A 85 -7.99 5.77 10.99
N THR A 86 -8.22 6.23 12.23
CA THR A 86 -9.35 5.78 13.03
C THR A 86 -10.52 6.78 13.07
N ILE A 87 -10.38 7.91 12.43
CA ILE A 87 -11.43 8.93 12.35
C ILE A 87 -12.52 8.55 11.35
#